data_08f242ffaeaa47d18ba850d1c7e9595f
#
_entry.id   08f242ffaeaa47d18ba850d1c7e9595f
#
_cell.length_a   1.000
_cell.length_b   1.000
_cell.length_c   1.000
_cell.angle_alpha   90.00
_cell.angle_beta   90.00
_cell.angle_gamma   90.00
#
_symmetry.space_group_name_H-M   'P 1'
#
loop_
_entity.id
_entity.type
_entity.pdbx_description
1 polymer ?
#
loop_
_entity_poly.entity_id
_entity_poly.type
_entity_poly.pdbx_seq_one_letter_code
_entity_poly.pdbx_strand_id
1 'polypeptide(L)'
;MRIIAVLSILAAAIVAACGGDSVLSPSGSGRLSLMIKDSPYSDAKALLVTFSEVTAHRDREGGFSKLPFGDATATSRTCDLKKLVDRQDLLGVGTLPAGHYTQVRVVVSSAALYFDSPSDGPPCAATIQAPAGRSATIEIPSGEVKLNRQFDVGESGATSMLIDFDGDRSVTETGNGRFRMTPVIGIVSVQ
;
A
#
# COMPACT_ATOMS: atom_id res chain seq x y z
N MET A 1 46.12 -23.12 76.07
CA MET A 1 45.57 -23.66 74.83
C MET A 1 44.37 -22.77 74.47
N ARG A 2 44.54 -21.87 73.53
CA ARG A 2 43.59 -20.80 73.19
C ARG A 2 42.80 -21.24 71.92
N ILE A 3 41.45 -21.36 72.01
CA ILE A 3 40.61 -21.68 70.92
C ILE A 3 40.06 -20.34 70.39
N ILE A 4 40.34 -20.04 69.14
CA ILE A 4 39.88 -18.87 68.40
C ILE A 4 38.62 -19.32 67.65
N ALA A 5 37.45 -18.77 67.97
CA ALA A 5 36.22 -18.96 67.23
C ALA A 5 36.19 -17.96 66.06
N VAL A 6 36.10 -18.46 64.83
CA VAL A 6 35.93 -17.64 63.62
C VAL A 6 34.42 -17.53 63.33
N LEU A 7 33.92 -16.31 63.40
CA LEU A 7 32.54 -15.99 63.10
C LEU A 7 32.42 -15.68 61.57
N SER A 8 31.82 -16.56 60.81
CA SER A 8 31.54 -16.34 59.39
C SER A 8 30.23 -15.57 59.22
N ILE A 9 30.33 -14.35 58.70
CA ILE A 9 29.18 -13.54 58.30
C ILE A 9 28.79 -13.90 56.89
N LEU A 10 27.60 -14.46 56.70
CA LEU A 10 27.03 -14.78 55.39
C LEU A 10 26.28 -13.55 54.89
N ALA A 11 26.80 -12.85 53.91
CA ALA A 11 26.14 -11.74 53.24
C ALA A 11 25.21 -12.29 52.14
N ALA A 12 23.90 -12.19 52.39
CA ALA A 12 22.91 -12.47 51.36
C ALA A 12 22.77 -11.31 50.38
N ALA A 13 23.25 -11.48 49.16
CA ALA A 13 23.01 -10.54 48.07
C ALA A 13 21.61 -10.73 47.51
N ILE A 14 20.70 -9.77 47.72
CA ILE A 14 19.39 -9.71 47.09
C ILE A 14 19.60 -9.18 45.66
N VAL A 15 19.53 -10.04 44.67
CA VAL A 15 19.46 -9.64 43.25
C VAL A 15 18.05 -9.21 42.97
N ALA A 16 17.78 -7.90 42.93
CA ALA A 16 16.55 -7.34 42.40
C ALA A 16 16.55 -7.57 40.89
N ALA A 17 15.82 -8.60 40.43
CA ALA A 17 15.50 -8.78 39.02
C ALA A 17 14.50 -7.68 38.62
N CYS A 18 14.97 -6.59 38.02
CA CYS A 18 14.14 -5.70 37.23
C CYS A 18 13.61 -6.50 36.05
N GLY A 19 12.39 -7.00 36.17
CA GLY A 19 11.61 -7.49 35.05
C GLY A 19 11.26 -6.31 34.14
N GLY A 20 12.16 -5.99 33.21
CA GLY A 20 11.79 -5.18 32.07
C GLY A 20 10.90 -6.04 31.19
N ASP A 21 9.63 -5.66 31.04
CA ASP A 21 8.76 -6.17 29.97
C ASP A 21 9.41 -5.76 28.64
N SER A 22 10.29 -6.61 28.14
CA SER A 22 10.76 -6.55 26.77
C SER A 22 9.55 -6.90 25.92
N VAL A 23 8.84 -5.88 25.44
CA VAL A 23 7.88 -6.05 24.35
C VAL A 23 8.71 -6.54 23.17
N LEU A 24 8.77 -7.86 22.99
CA LEU A 24 9.44 -8.48 21.85
C LEU A 24 8.74 -7.97 20.61
N SER A 25 9.36 -7.05 19.90
CA SER A 25 8.89 -6.70 18.55
C SER A 25 8.92 -7.96 17.72
N PRO A 26 7.84 -8.30 16.99
CA PRO A 26 7.84 -9.45 16.11
C PRO A 26 9.06 -9.41 15.20
N SER A 27 9.89 -10.45 15.24
CA SER A 27 11.15 -10.50 14.48
C SER A 27 10.99 -11.09 13.07
N GLY A 28 9.78 -11.55 12.73
CA GLY A 28 9.46 -12.17 11.46
C GLY A 28 9.03 -11.18 10.38
N SER A 29 8.63 -11.73 9.25
CA SER A 29 8.03 -10.99 8.14
C SER A 29 6.82 -11.74 7.59
N GLY A 30 5.90 -11.00 6.98
CA GLY A 30 4.75 -11.54 6.28
C GLY A 30 4.57 -10.88 4.92
N ARG A 31 3.61 -11.36 4.16
CA ARG A 31 3.30 -10.87 2.81
C ARG A 31 2.09 -9.95 2.86
N LEU A 32 2.20 -8.77 2.25
CA LEU A 32 1.06 -7.89 1.97
C LEU A 32 0.82 -7.86 0.47
N SER A 33 -0.44 -8.12 0.06
CA SER A 33 -0.93 -7.97 -1.32
C SER A 33 -1.96 -6.85 -1.36
N LEU A 34 -1.71 -5.82 -2.17
CA LEU A 34 -2.65 -4.73 -2.42
C LEU A 34 -3.36 -4.98 -3.74
N MET A 35 -4.66 -5.24 -3.66
CA MET A 35 -5.55 -5.45 -4.80
C MET A 35 -6.31 -4.16 -5.10
N ILE A 36 -6.59 -3.90 -6.37
CA ILE A 36 -7.36 -2.74 -6.84
C ILE A 36 -8.56 -3.17 -7.66
N LYS A 37 -9.69 -2.49 -7.45
CA LYS A 37 -10.87 -2.48 -8.31
C LYS A 37 -11.27 -1.02 -8.61
N ASP A 38 -12.27 -0.80 -9.45
CA ASP A 38 -12.75 0.54 -9.82
C ASP A 38 -14.29 0.65 -9.79
N SER A 39 -14.75 1.85 -9.44
CA SER A 39 -16.09 2.36 -9.74
C SER A 39 -15.96 3.28 -10.96
N PRO A 40 -16.58 2.95 -12.12
CA PRO A 40 -16.12 3.42 -13.43
C PRO A 40 -16.42 4.89 -13.70
N TYR A 41 -15.48 5.58 -14.35
CA TYR A 41 -15.75 6.84 -15.05
C TYR A 41 -16.53 6.57 -16.35
N SER A 42 -17.73 7.13 -16.51
CA SER A 42 -18.69 6.73 -17.58
C SER A 42 -18.25 7.19 -18.97
N ASP A 43 -17.66 8.36 -19.13
CA ASP A 43 -17.57 9.08 -20.41
C ASP A 43 -16.36 8.72 -21.28
N ALA A 44 -15.61 7.67 -20.93
CA ALA A 44 -14.46 7.19 -21.69
C ALA A 44 -14.53 5.69 -21.95
N LYS A 45 -13.80 5.23 -22.99
CA LYS A 45 -13.64 3.81 -23.32
C LYS A 45 -12.48 3.18 -22.52
N ALA A 46 -11.45 3.98 -22.19
CA ALA A 46 -10.39 3.59 -21.26
C ALA A 46 -9.99 4.76 -20.38
N LEU A 47 -9.62 4.48 -19.13
CA LEU A 47 -9.01 5.41 -18.17
C LEU A 47 -7.72 4.76 -17.69
N LEU A 48 -6.61 5.14 -18.30
CA LEU A 48 -5.30 4.65 -17.90
C LEU A 48 -4.75 5.50 -16.76
N VAL A 49 -4.49 4.86 -15.63
CA VAL A 49 -3.89 5.49 -14.44
C VAL A 49 -2.59 4.78 -14.11
N THR A 50 -1.51 5.56 -14.01
CA THR A 50 -0.17 5.05 -13.66
C THR A 50 0.15 5.35 -12.21
N PHE A 51 0.46 4.30 -11.48
CA PHE A 51 0.91 4.34 -10.10
C PHE A 51 2.45 4.26 -10.07
N SER A 52 3.10 5.18 -9.36
CA SER A 52 4.56 5.23 -9.24
C SER A 52 5.08 4.73 -7.90
N GLU A 53 4.22 4.66 -6.88
CA GLU A 53 4.61 4.18 -5.57
C GLU A 53 3.43 3.60 -4.79
N VAL A 54 3.71 2.53 -4.06
CA VAL A 54 2.86 2.01 -2.98
C VAL A 54 3.75 1.78 -1.77
N THR A 55 3.35 2.31 -0.61
CA THR A 55 4.08 2.15 0.65
C THR A 55 3.14 1.85 1.80
N ALA A 56 3.64 1.14 2.81
CA ALA A 56 2.92 0.87 4.06
C ALA A 56 3.72 1.44 5.25
N HIS A 57 3.01 2.09 6.18
CA HIS A 57 3.59 2.69 7.39
C HIS A 57 3.34 1.77 8.58
N ARG A 58 4.43 1.31 9.22
CA ARG A 58 4.40 0.52 10.45
C ARG A 58 4.33 1.44 11.66
N ASP A 59 3.47 1.11 12.62
CA ASP A 59 3.37 1.84 13.89
C ASP A 59 4.69 1.81 14.66
N ARG A 60 5.00 2.92 15.34
CA ARG A 60 6.16 3.10 16.26
C ARG A 60 7.57 3.06 15.63
N GLU A 61 7.75 2.67 14.39
CA GLU A 61 9.09 2.61 13.76
C GLU A 61 9.36 3.76 12.76
N GLY A 62 8.38 4.63 12.54
CA GLY A 62 8.54 5.91 11.82
C GLY A 62 8.87 5.80 10.33
N GLY A 63 8.87 4.60 9.74
CA GLY A 63 9.26 4.36 8.36
C GLY A 63 8.14 3.88 7.46
N PHE A 64 8.31 4.10 6.14
CA PHE A 64 7.48 3.52 5.10
C PHE A 64 8.22 2.38 4.40
N SER A 65 7.59 1.22 4.33
CA SER A 65 8.08 0.08 3.56
C SER A 65 7.43 0.07 2.18
N LYS A 66 8.25 -0.02 1.12
CA LYS A 66 7.74 -0.05 -0.25
C LYS A 66 7.16 -1.42 -0.61
N LEU A 67 6.03 -1.41 -1.32
CA LEU A 67 5.46 -2.58 -1.97
C LEU A 67 5.78 -2.55 -3.47
N PRO A 68 6.56 -3.50 -4.00
CA PRO A 68 6.80 -3.64 -5.44
C PRO A 68 5.50 -3.87 -6.23
N PHE A 69 5.49 -3.50 -7.50
CA PHE A 69 4.34 -3.62 -8.41
C PHE A 69 4.16 -5.02 -9.02
N GLY A 70 4.35 -6.09 -8.27
CA GLY A 70 4.21 -7.47 -8.77
C GLY A 70 5.43 -7.98 -9.53
N ASP A 71 6.08 -7.15 -10.35
CA ASP A 71 7.42 -7.37 -10.88
C ASP A 71 8.40 -6.53 -10.06
N ALA A 72 9.42 -7.18 -9.48
CA ALA A 72 10.40 -6.52 -8.62
C ALA A 72 11.23 -5.44 -9.35
N THR A 73 11.26 -5.48 -10.68
CA THR A 73 11.98 -4.52 -11.53
C THR A 73 11.10 -3.35 -11.99
N ALA A 74 9.77 -3.49 -11.89
CA ALA A 74 8.84 -2.46 -12.31
C ALA A 74 8.88 -1.25 -11.37
N THR A 75 9.14 -0.07 -11.92
CA THR A 75 9.14 1.20 -11.18
C THR A 75 7.77 1.86 -11.12
N SER A 76 6.82 1.37 -11.94
CA SER A 76 5.44 1.84 -12.02
C SER A 76 4.50 0.72 -12.46
N ARG A 77 3.21 0.92 -12.26
CA ARG A 77 2.16 0.03 -12.78
C ARG A 77 1.02 0.88 -13.33
N THR A 78 0.63 0.61 -14.56
CA THR A 78 -0.50 1.27 -15.21
C THR A 78 -1.70 0.33 -15.16
N CYS A 79 -2.86 0.87 -14.76
CA CYS A 79 -4.13 0.16 -14.79
C CYS A 79 -5.13 0.87 -15.70
N ASP A 80 -5.87 0.10 -16.51
CA ASP A 80 -7.09 0.59 -17.15
C ASP A 80 -8.24 0.37 -16.17
N LEU A 81 -8.66 1.44 -15.53
CA LEU A 81 -9.70 1.39 -14.51
C LEU A 81 -11.03 0.89 -15.08
N LYS A 82 -11.34 1.15 -16.36
CA LYS A 82 -12.56 0.64 -17.01
C LYS A 82 -12.64 -0.90 -17.03
N LYS A 83 -11.50 -1.58 -16.95
CA LYS A 83 -11.44 -3.06 -16.91
C LYS A 83 -11.55 -3.62 -15.49
N LEU A 84 -11.59 -2.77 -14.45
CA LEU A 84 -11.62 -3.16 -13.04
C LEU A 84 -13.01 -3.07 -12.41
N VAL A 85 -14.05 -2.74 -13.18
CA VAL A 85 -15.42 -2.55 -12.69
C VAL A 85 -15.99 -3.82 -12.03
N ASP A 86 -15.86 -4.97 -12.70
CA ASP A 86 -16.39 -6.26 -12.22
C ASP A 86 -15.29 -7.25 -11.82
N ARG A 87 -14.08 -6.76 -11.64
CA ARG A 87 -12.91 -7.58 -11.29
C ARG A 87 -11.90 -6.78 -10.49
N GLN A 88 -10.95 -7.48 -9.95
CA GLN A 88 -9.81 -6.89 -9.25
C GLN A 88 -8.51 -7.37 -9.88
N ASP A 89 -7.46 -6.57 -9.73
CA ASP A 89 -6.11 -6.94 -10.15
C ASP A 89 -5.10 -6.56 -9.05
N LEU A 90 -3.91 -7.15 -9.12
CA LEU A 90 -2.83 -6.87 -8.18
C LEU A 90 -2.21 -5.51 -8.50
N LEU A 91 -2.25 -4.57 -7.55
CA LEU A 91 -1.53 -3.31 -7.68
C LEU A 91 -0.10 -3.42 -7.17
N GLY A 92 0.08 -3.99 -5.98
CA GLY A 92 1.40 -4.15 -5.39
C GLY A 92 1.47 -5.33 -4.44
N VAL A 93 2.67 -5.91 -4.28
CA VAL A 93 2.89 -7.02 -3.35
C VAL A 93 4.31 -6.99 -2.82
N GLY A 94 4.47 -7.25 -1.53
CA GLY A 94 5.79 -7.26 -0.91
C GLY A 94 5.81 -8.04 0.40
N THR A 95 7.03 -8.37 0.81
CA THR A 95 7.30 -8.89 2.15
C THR A 95 7.58 -7.72 3.06
N LEU A 96 6.84 -7.62 4.14
CA LEU A 96 6.95 -6.57 5.14
C LEU A 96 7.33 -7.17 6.50
N PRO A 97 8.05 -6.43 7.36
CA PRO A 97 8.25 -6.85 8.75
C PRO A 97 6.91 -7.13 9.43
N ALA A 98 6.84 -8.21 10.20
CA ALA A 98 5.63 -8.50 10.97
C ALA A 98 5.36 -7.38 11.98
N GLY A 99 4.08 -7.04 12.16
CA GLY A 99 3.69 -5.99 13.08
C GLY A 99 2.42 -5.26 12.70
N HIS A 100 2.13 -4.20 13.45
CA HIS A 100 0.96 -3.35 13.28
C HIS A 100 1.24 -2.20 12.31
N TYR A 101 0.37 -2.02 11.33
CA TYR A 101 0.44 -0.98 10.31
C TYR A 101 -0.76 -0.03 10.44
N THR A 102 -0.57 1.24 10.14
CA THR A 102 -1.59 2.27 10.34
C THR A 102 -2.01 2.96 9.05
N GLN A 103 -1.20 2.84 7.99
CA GLN A 103 -1.45 3.57 6.74
C GLN A 103 -0.86 2.82 5.55
N VAL A 104 -1.56 2.87 4.43
CA VAL A 104 -1.00 2.59 3.09
C VAL A 104 -1.04 3.90 2.29
N ARG A 105 0.03 4.20 1.56
CA ARG A 105 0.08 5.30 0.60
C ARG A 105 0.16 4.77 -0.81
N VAL A 106 -0.57 5.43 -1.70
CA VAL A 106 -0.56 5.16 -3.13
C VAL A 106 -0.28 6.47 -3.84
N VAL A 107 0.64 6.46 -4.80
CA VAL A 107 0.98 7.66 -5.59
C VAL A 107 0.58 7.44 -7.05
N VAL A 108 -0.32 8.28 -7.54
CA VAL A 108 -0.71 8.39 -8.94
C VAL A 108 0.20 9.41 -9.61
N SER A 109 0.95 8.98 -10.62
CA SER A 109 1.91 9.84 -11.33
C SER A 109 1.39 10.41 -12.64
N SER A 110 0.49 9.68 -13.34
CA SER A 110 -0.14 10.13 -14.57
C SER A 110 -1.49 9.47 -14.80
N ALA A 111 -2.35 10.13 -15.56
CA ALA A 111 -3.62 9.58 -16.02
C ALA A 111 -4.00 10.15 -17.38
N ALA A 112 -4.72 9.33 -18.19
CA ALA A 112 -5.24 9.74 -19.48
C ALA A 112 -6.57 9.05 -19.80
N LEU A 113 -7.47 9.80 -20.43
CA LEU A 113 -8.74 9.31 -20.98
C LEU A 113 -8.59 8.98 -22.47
N TYR A 114 -9.26 7.92 -22.89
CA TYR A 114 -9.39 7.51 -24.31
C TYR A 114 -10.85 7.31 -24.63
N PHE A 115 -11.33 8.03 -25.65
CA PHE A 115 -12.77 8.15 -25.91
C PHE A 115 -13.28 7.21 -27.00
N ASP A 116 -12.41 6.79 -27.92
CA ASP A 116 -12.83 6.08 -29.13
C ASP A 116 -12.62 4.57 -29.03
N SER A 117 -11.62 4.11 -28.31
CA SER A 117 -11.27 2.68 -28.19
C SER A 117 -10.92 2.27 -26.76
N PRO A 118 -11.24 1.05 -26.33
CA PRO A 118 -10.74 0.48 -25.09
C PRO A 118 -9.25 0.16 -25.21
N SER A 119 -8.57 -0.06 -24.10
CA SER A 119 -7.20 -0.58 -24.10
C SER A 119 -7.18 -2.09 -24.39
N ASP A 120 -6.08 -2.56 -24.94
CA ASP A 120 -5.80 -4.00 -25.09
C ASP A 120 -5.11 -4.58 -23.86
N GLY A 121 -5.06 -5.92 -23.76
CA GLY A 121 -4.33 -6.66 -22.74
C GLY A 121 -5.00 -6.69 -21.36
N PRO A 122 -4.22 -6.96 -20.30
CA PRO A 122 -4.72 -7.12 -18.93
C PRO A 122 -5.19 -5.78 -18.33
N PRO A 123 -5.97 -5.82 -17.23
CA PRO A 123 -6.39 -4.60 -16.53
C PRO A 123 -5.22 -3.77 -16.02
N CYS A 124 -4.19 -4.40 -15.46
CA CYS A 124 -2.98 -3.73 -14.97
C CYS A 124 -1.71 -4.40 -15.51
N ALA A 125 -0.73 -3.60 -15.88
CA ALA A 125 0.58 -4.05 -16.33
C ALA A 125 1.65 -3.00 -16.00
N ALA A 126 2.94 -3.34 -16.13
CA ALA A 126 4.02 -2.36 -16.04
C ALA A 126 3.86 -1.25 -17.09
N THR A 127 3.35 -1.60 -18.26
CA THR A 127 3.00 -0.66 -19.34
C THR A 127 1.76 -1.17 -20.06
N ILE A 128 0.79 -0.30 -20.32
CA ILE A 128 -0.37 -0.55 -21.18
C ILE A 128 -0.21 0.31 -22.43
N GLN A 129 -0.37 -0.31 -23.60
CA GLN A 129 -0.36 0.42 -24.89
C GLN A 129 -1.52 1.43 -24.92
N ALA A 130 -1.22 2.66 -25.27
CA ALA A 130 -2.23 3.71 -25.41
C ALA A 130 -3.23 3.31 -26.52
N PRO A 131 -4.54 3.34 -26.25
CA PRO A 131 -5.56 3.11 -27.27
C PRO A 131 -5.50 4.14 -28.40
N ALA A 132 -5.89 3.73 -29.60
CA ALA A 132 -6.00 4.64 -30.73
C ALA A 132 -7.21 5.59 -30.61
N GLY A 133 -7.12 6.76 -31.24
CA GLY A 133 -8.19 7.74 -31.32
C GLY A 133 -8.00 8.96 -30.41
N ARG A 134 -9.10 9.64 -30.13
CA ARG A 134 -9.08 10.85 -29.29
C ARG A 134 -8.72 10.50 -27.84
N SER A 135 -7.85 11.32 -27.28
CA SER A 135 -7.43 11.18 -25.88
C SER A 135 -7.27 12.55 -25.21
N ALA A 136 -7.32 12.54 -23.90
CA ALA A 136 -7.02 13.72 -23.07
C ALA A 136 -6.11 13.31 -21.92
N THR A 137 -5.01 14.05 -21.77
CA THR A 137 -4.17 13.97 -20.57
C THR A 137 -4.89 14.62 -19.40
N ILE A 138 -4.81 14.00 -18.23
CA ILE A 138 -5.44 14.51 -17.02
C ILE A 138 -4.38 15.22 -16.16
N GLU A 139 -4.68 16.45 -15.74
CA GLU A 139 -3.87 17.18 -14.77
C GLU A 139 -4.06 16.58 -13.37
N ILE A 140 -2.96 16.25 -12.67
CA ILE A 140 -2.98 15.71 -11.31
C ILE A 140 -2.22 16.65 -10.38
N PRO A 141 -2.88 17.58 -9.69
CA PRO A 141 -2.21 18.53 -8.79
C PRO A 141 -1.56 17.86 -7.58
N SER A 142 -2.15 16.77 -7.10
CA SER A 142 -1.62 15.91 -6.05
C SER A 142 -2.03 14.48 -6.31
N GLY A 143 -1.06 13.62 -6.52
CA GLY A 143 -1.28 12.19 -6.76
C GLY A 143 -1.15 11.32 -5.52
N GLU A 144 -0.71 11.85 -4.37
CA GLU A 144 -0.57 11.07 -3.14
C GLU A 144 -1.93 10.88 -2.45
N VAL A 145 -2.28 9.62 -2.21
CA VAL A 145 -3.47 9.22 -1.44
C VAL A 145 -3.03 8.44 -0.21
N LYS A 146 -3.49 8.91 0.96
CA LYS A 146 -3.23 8.29 2.26
C LYS A 146 -4.45 7.48 2.69
N LEU A 147 -4.29 6.17 2.73
CA LEU A 147 -5.31 5.24 3.18
C LEU A 147 -5.05 4.89 4.65
N ASN A 148 -5.73 5.59 5.55
CA ASN A 148 -5.59 5.38 6.99
C ASN A 148 -6.45 4.17 7.38
N ARG A 149 -5.79 3.06 7.68
CA ARG A 149 -6.39 1.81 8.14
C ARG A 149 -5.40 1.06 9.00
N GLN A 150 -5.85 0.64 10.17
CA GLN A 150 -5.10 -0.27 11.03
C GLN A 150 -5.24 -1.70 10.51
N PHE A 151 -4.12 -2.41 10.40
CA PHE A 151 -4.05 -3.82 10.03
C PHE A 151 -2.74 -4.45 10.53
N ASP A 152 -2.74 -5.78 10.63
CA ASP A 152 -1.58 -6.52 11.08
C ASP A 152 -0.99 -7.35 9.93
N VAL A 153 0.34 -7.40 9.88
CA VAL A 153 1.10 -8.34 9.06
C VAL A 153 1.69 -9.38 10.00
N GLY A 154 1.15 -10.60 9.97
CA GLY A 154 1.61 -11.70 10.81
C GLY A 154 2.93 -12.30 10.34
N GLU A 155 3.69 -12.91 11.26
CA GLU A 155 4.89 -13.70 10.91
C GLU A 155 4.51 -14.86 10.00
N SER A 156 5.19 -14.96 8.84
CA SER A 156 4.89 -15.96 7.79
C SER A 156 3.44 -15.91 7.28
N GLY A 157 2.67 -14.88 7.65
CA GLY A 157 1.28 -14.68 7.25
C GLY A 157 1.16 -14.02 5.88
N ALA A 158 -0.05 -14.11 5.29
CA ALA A 158 -0.45 -13.40 4.11
C ALA A 158 -1.62 -12.48 4.45
N THR A 159 -1.46 -11.18 4.23
CA THR A 159 -2.50 -10.17 4.37
C THR A 159 -2.87 -9.66 2.99
N SER A 160 -4.15 -9.56 2.69
CA SER A 160 -4.68 -8.99 1.45
C SER A 160 -5.52 -7.76 1.75
N MET A 161 -5.24 -6.65 1.09
CA MET A 161 -6.02 -5.43 1.15
C MET A 161 -6.62 -5.14 -0.22
N LEU A 162 -7.94 -4.94 -0.28
CA LEU A 162 -8.64 -4.51 -1.49
C LEU A 162 -8.98 -3.03 -1.37
N ILE A 163 -8.56 -2.25 -2.37
CA ILE A 163 -8.93 -0.84 -2.53
C ILE A 163 -9.85 -0.65 -3.72
N ASP A 164 -10.73 0.34 -3.63
CA ASP A 164 -11.60 0.81 -4.70
C ASP A 164 -11.14 2.18 -5.16
N PHE A 165 -10.76 2.29 -6.42
CA PHE A 165 -10.50 3.58 -7.04
C PHE A 165 -11.80 4.09 -7.65
N ASP A 166 -12.34 5.18 -7.13
CA ASP A 166 -13.57 5.78 -7.65
C ASP A 166 -13.24 6.72 -8.81
N GLY A 167 -13.26 6.18 -10.02
CA GLY A 167 -12.90 6.92 -11.24
C GLY A 167 -13.86 8.09 -11.50
N ASP A 168 -15.15 7.92 -11.24
CA ASP A 168 -16.17 8.93 -11.48
C ASP A 168 -16.03 10.14 -10.55
N ARG A 169 -15.70 9.89 -9.27
CA ARG A 169 -15.44 10.96 -8.30
C ARG A 169 -14.05 11.55 -8.40
N SER A 170 -13.12 10.83 -9.01
CA SER A 170 -11.72 11.28 -9.15
C SER A 170 -11.51 12.23 -10.31
N VAL A 171 -12.25 12.08 -11.43
CA VAL A 171 -12.03 12.84 -12.67
C VAL A 171 -13.10 13.89 -12.85
N THR A 172 -12.68 15.13 -13.10
CA THR A 172 -13.59 16.24 -13.38
C THR A 172 -13.15 16.96 -14.66
N GLU A 173 -14.10 17.22 -15.57
CA GLU A 173 -13.86 18.10 -16.70
C GLU A 173 -13.87 19.56 -16.22
N THR A 174 -12.81 20.28 -16.53
CA THR A 174 -12.64 21.70 -16.11
C THR A 174 -13.01 22.68 -17.21
N GLY A 175 -13.56 22.19 -18.33
CA GLY A 175 -13.96 22.93 -19.49
C GLY A 175 -12.96 22.86 -20.64
N ASN A 176 -13.44 23.09 -21.88
CA ASN A 176 -12.66 23.05 -23.12
C ASN A 176 -11.89 21.73 -23.34
N GLY A 177 -12.46 20.60 -22.91
CA GLY A 177 -11.83 19.28 -23.05
C GLY A 177 -10.62 19.07 -22.15
N ARG A 178 -10.46 19.84 -21.08
CA ARG A 178 -9.42 19.67 -20.07
C ARG A 178 -9.98 18.90 -18.88
N PHE A 179 -9.15 18.03 -18.34
CA PHE A 179 -9.52 17.15 -17.22
C PHE A 179 -8.54 17.32 -16.07
N ARG A 180 -9.07 17.22 -14.86
CA ARG A 180 -8.30 17.20 -13.62
C ARG A 180 -8.66 15.96 -12.82
N MET A 181 -7.67 15.35 -12.17
CA MET A 181 -7.86 14.24 -11.24
C MET A 181 -7.48 14.67 -9.83
N THR A 182 -8.39 14.40 -8.91
CA THR A 182 -8.11 14.32 -7.47
C THR A 182 -8.44 12.90 -7.07
N PRO A 183 -7.45 11.99 -6.93
CA PRO A 183 -7.72 10.57 -6.73
C PRO A 183 -8.57 10.32 -5.48
N VAL A 184 -9.69 9.63 -5.63
CA VAL A 184 -10.58 9.17 -4.57
C VAL A 184 -10.44 7.66 -4.49
N ILE A 185 -9.80 7.17 -3.41
CA ILE A 185 -9.54 5.75 -3.18
C ILE A 185 -10.05 5.38 -1.80
N GLY A 186 -10.83 4.31 -1.71
CA GLY A 186 -11.34 3.75 -0.48
C GLY A 186 -10.80 2.34 -0.21
N ILE A 187 -10.71 1.95 1.07
CA ILE A 187 -10.42 0.57 1.44
C ILE A 187 -11.72 -0.20 1.55
N VAL A 188 -11.84 -1.30 0.80
CA VAL A 188 -13.01 -2.18 0.78
C VAL A 188 -12.89 -3.25 1.85
N SER A 189 -11.75 -3.94 1.91
CA SER A 189 -11.51 -5.01 2.88
C SER A 189 -10.03 -5.18 3.19
N VAL A 190 -9.76 -5.77 4.35
CA VAL A 190 -8.46 -6.31 4.77
C VAL A 190 -8.72 -7.71 5.32
N GLN A 191 -7.96 -8.71 4.83
CA GLN A 191 -8.12 -10.13 5.19
C GLN A 191 -6.75 -10.76 5.47
#